data_30405c3410e44fab44764473848d58a5
#
_entry.id   30405c3410e44fab44764473848d58a5
#
_cell.length_a   1.000
_cell.length_b   1.000
_cell.length_c   1.000
_cell.angle_alpha   90.00
_cell.angle_beta   90.00
_cell.angle_gamma   90.00
#
_symmetry.space_group_name_H-M   'P 1'
#
loop_
_entity.id
_entity.type
_entity.pdbx_description
1 polymer ?
#
loop_
_entity_poly.entity_id
_entity_poly.type
_entity_poly.pdbx_seq_one_letter_code
_entity_poly.pdbx_strand_id
1 'polypeptide(L)'
;FFVLFLSFELSNVVVFCVSLLAIASTKAVLSLTLISYGLAILLFRRQKKLGAIALGFGVFWYVFAAKIIITVFSEGRFTIDRHAGHFKGLGSSSTEIMVNALSRPDVTLPRIFSDRTADFFGRVFSPVAYAIAGINKNYWFYLVSSLPTLAICLLSTSKHYVSDSRMYMLPLVPFLMLMVVDYY
;
A
#
# COMPACT_ATOMS: atom_id res chain seq x y z
N PHE A 1 -1.51 -7.11 -9.36
CA PHE A 1 -2.48 -6.00 -9.27
C PHE A 1 -3.23 -5.76 -10.58
N PHE A 2 -2.60 -5.81 -11.75
CA PHE A 2 -3.34 -5.65 -13.03
C PHE A 2 -4.44 -6.69 -13.21
N VAL A 3 -4.15 -7.97 -12.96
CA VAL A 3 -5.15 -9.03 -13.04
C VAL A 3 -6.26 -8.84 -12.00
N LEU A 4 -5.90 -8.38 -10.79
CA LEU A 4 -6.87 -8.05 -9.76
C LEU A 4 -7.82 -6.93 -10.22
N PHE A 5 -7.27 -5.86 -10.79
CA PHE A 5 -8.07 -4.74 -11.30
C PHE A 5 -8.95 -5.18 -12.48
N LEU A 6 -8.39 -5.91 -13.44
CA LEU A 6 -9.16 -6.43 -14.58
C LEU A 6 -10.31 -7.34 -14.13
N SER A 7 -10.06 -8.24 -13.18
CA SER A 7 -11.10 -9.12 -12.63
C SER A 7 -12.19 -8.35 -11.88
N PHE A 8 -11.82 -7.24 -11.24
CA PHE A 8 -12.76 -6.32 -10.62
C PHE A 8 -13.64 -5.64 -11.68
N GLU A 9 -13.09 -5.07 -12.75
CA GLU A 9 -13.86 -4.43 -13.82
C GLU A 9 -14.77 -5.41 -14.53
N LEU A 10 -14.31 -6.65 -14.76
CA LEU A 10 -15.10 -7.72 -15.36
C LEU A 10 -16.09 -8.38 -14.37
N SER A 11 -16.11 -7.95 -13.11
CA SER A 11 -16.92 -8.55 -12.03
C SER A 11 -16.73 -10.07 -11.87
N ASN A 12 -15.54 -10.58 -12.23
CA ASN A 12 -15.23 -12.00 -12.13
C ASN A 12 -14.72 -12.34 -10.72
N VAL A 13 -15.61 -12.80 -9.86
CA VAL A 13 -15.33 -13.08 -8.43
C VAL A 13 -14.24 -14.13 -8.27
N VAL A 14 -14.20 -15.18 -9.10
CA VAL A 14 -13.23 -16.28 -8.97
C VAL A 14 -11.82 -15.75 -9.24
N VAL A 15 -11.60 -15.10 -10.38
CA VAL A 15 -10.30 -14.53 -10.75
C VAL A 15 -9.89 -13.45 -9.76
N PHE A 16 -10.84 -12.68 -9.24
CA PHE A 16 -10.61 -11.68 -8.21
C PHE A 16 -10.06 -12.31 -6.92
N CYS A 17 -10.71 -13.35 -6.39
CA CYS A 17 -10.26 -14.04 -5.18
C CYS A 17 -8.91 -14.73 -5.36
N VAL A 18 -8.66 -15.38 -6.51
CA VAL A 18 -7.36 -15.98 -6.82
C VAL A 18 -6.26 -14.91 -6.88
N SER A 19 -6.56 -13.74 -7.45
CA SER A 19 -5.61 -12.62 -7.52
C SER A 19 -5.31 -12.04 -6.14
N LEU A 20 -6.31 -11.92 -5.25
CA LEU A 20 -6.10 -11.51 -3.85
C LEU A 20 -5.14 -12.46 -3.14
N LEU A 21 -5.38 -13.77 -3.27
CA LEU A 21 -4.54 -14.80 -2.66
C LEU A 21 -3.10 -14.75 -3.21
N ALA A 22 -2.95 -14.65 -4.52
CA ALA A 22 -1.63 -14.55 -5.16
C ALA A 22 -0.84 -13.34 -4.67
N ILE A 23 -1.47 -12.16 -4.59
CA ILE A 23 -0.81 -10.94 -4.11
C ILE A 23 -0.43 -11.08 -2.62
N ALA A 24 -1.35 -11.53 -1.79
CA ALA A 24 -1.13 -11.67 -0.35
C ALA A 24 -0.02 -12.68 -0.02
N SER A 25 0.13 -13.73 -0.83
CA SER A 25 1.15 -14.77 -0.65
C SER A 25 2.58 -14.29 -0.96
N THR A 26 2.75 -13.18 -1.67
CA THR A 26 4.09 -12.67 -2.01
C THR A 26 4.76 -11.97 -0.84
N LYS A 27 4.06 -11.09 -0.13
CA LYS A 27 4.56 -10.37 1.04
C LYS A 27 3.41 -9.99 1.98
N ALA A 28 3.58 -10.24 3.27
CA ALA A 28 2.58 -9.89 4.29
C ALA A 28 2.16 -8.39 4.25
N VAL A 29 3.09 -7.49 3.92
CA VAL A 29 2.83 -6.05 3.84
C VAL A 29 1.87 -5.67 2.71
N LEU A 30 1.75 -6.48 1.67
CA LEU A 30 0.81 -6.23 0.57
C LEU A 30 -0.65 -6.42 0.97
N SER A 31 -0.91 -7.14 2.07
CA SER A 31 -2.27 -7.21 2.62
C SER A 31 -2.79 -5.85 3.08
N LEU A 32 -1.92 -4.94 3.55
CA LEU A 32 -2.30 -3.55 3.84
C LEU A 32 -2.77 -2.82 2.58
N THR A 33 -2.12 -3.06 1.44
CA THR A 33 -2.56 -2.49 0.16
C THR A 33 -3.89 -3.08 -0.28
N LEU A 34 -4.13 -4.38 -0.03
CA LEU A 34 -5.44 -5.00 -0.31
C LEU A 34 -6.54 -4.46 0.59
N ILE A 35 -6.25 -4.17 1.87
CA ILE A 35 -7.18 -3.48 2.79
C ILE A 35 -7.58 -2.13 2.22
N SER A 36 -6.61 -1.30 1.84
CA SER A 36 -6.88 0.01 1.25
C SER A 36 -7.59 -0.07 -0.09
N TYR A 37 -7.25 -1.05 -0.93
CA TYR A 37 -7.94 -1.30 -2.19
C TYR A 37 -9.41 -1.67 -1.97
N GLY A 38 -9.68 -2.57 -1.00
CA GLY A 38 -11.04 -2.92 -0.61
C GLY A 38 -11.84 -1.72 -0.09
N LEU A 39 -11.20 -0.89 0.74
CA LEU A 39 -11.78 0.36 1.24
C LEU A 39 -12.07 1.34 0.09
N ALA A 40 -11.14 1.50 -0.84
CA ALA A 40 -11.33 2.36 -2.01
C ALA A 40 -12.51 1.90 -2.88
N ILE A 41 -12.68 0.58 -3.10
CA ILE A 41 -13.86 0.03 -3.78
C ILE A 41 -15.14 0.39 -3.01
N LEU A 42 -15.14 0.22 -1.69
CA LEU A 42 -16.29 0.56 -0.85
C LEU A 42 -16.66 2.05 -0.90
N LEU A 43 -15.69 2.94 -1.02
CA LEU A 43 -15.93 4.38 -1.04
C LEU A 43 -16.31 4.88 -2.44
N PHE A 44 -15.58 4.46 -3.47
CA PHE A 44 -15.65 5.10 -4.78
C PHE A 44 -16.32 4.26 -5.89
N ARG A 45 -16.51 2.95 -5.67
CA ARG A 45 -17.08 2.05 -6.69
C ARG A 45 -18.42 1.45 -6.26
N ARG A 46 -19.22 1.01 -7.24
CA ARG A 46 -20.55 0.42 -6.96
C ARG A 46 -20.50 -1.05 -6.50
N GLN A 47 -19.45 -1.76 -6.82
CA GLN A 47 -19.27 -3.20 -6.55
C GLN A 47 -18.90 -3.48 -5.08
N LYS A 48 -19.77 -3.08 -4.16
CA LYS A 48 -19.53 -3.14 -2.71
C LYS A 48 -19.19 -4.55 -2.20
N LYS A 49 -19.74 -5.61 -2.83
CA LYS A 49 -19.43 -7.01 -2.47
C LYS A 49 -17.94 -7.32 -2.65
N LEU A 50 -17.36 -6.96 -3.80
CA LEU A 50 -15.92 -7.17 -4.06
C LEU A 50 -15.05 -6.34 -3.14
N GLY A 51 -15.46 -5.12 -2.83
CA GLY A 51 -14.78 -4.26 -1.84
C GLY A 51 -14.75 -4.89 -0.45
N ALA A 52 -15.89 -5.44 0.01
CA ALA A 52 -15.97 -6.11 1.29
C ALA A 52 -15.12 -7.41 1.32
N ILE A 53 -15.09 -8.17 0.23
CA ILE A 53 -14.24 -9.36 0.09
C ILE A 53 -12.75 -8.94 0.17
N ALA A 54 -12.33 -7.95 -0.58
CA ALA A 54 -10.92 -7.49 -0.58
C ALA A 54 -10.50 -6.97 0.80
N LEU A 55 -11.35 -6.16 1.44
CA LEU A 55 -11.12 -5.62 2.78
C LEU A 55 -11.01 -6.75 3.82
N GLY A 56 -12.01 -7.61 3.88
CA GLY A 56 -12.06 -8.72 4.85
C GLY A 56 -10.90 -9.71 4.65
N PHE A 57 -10.61 -10.06 3.39
CA PHE A 57 -9.47 -10.91 3.06
C PHE A 57 -8.13 -10.25 3.43
N GLY A 58 -7.96 -8.98 3.14
CA GLY A 58 -6.73 -8.23 3.47
C GLY A 58 -6.49 -8.19 4.99
N VAL A 59 -7.53 -7.92 5.79
CA VAL A 59 -7.45 -7.92 7.27
C VAL A 59 -7.14 -9.32 7.77
N PHE A 60 -7.87 -10.32 7.32
CA PHE A 60 -7.64 -11.72 7.69
C PHE A 60 -6.21 -12.14 7.38
N TRP A 61 -5.74 -11.90 6.15
CA TRP A 61 -4.40 -12.31 5.74
C TRP A 61 -3.30 -11.57 6.50
N TYR A 62 -3.48 -10.29 6.78
CA TYR A 62 -2.52 -9.53 7.58
C TYR A 62 -2.35 -10.14 8.97
N VAL A 63 -3.45 -10.43 9.66
CA VAL A 63 -3.42 -11.05 10.99
C VAL A 63 -2.85 -12.46 10.93
N PHE A 64 -3.28 -13.26 9.95
CA PHE A 64 -2.81 -14.64 9.75
C PHE A 64 -1.31 -14.66 9.45
N ALA A 65 -0.82 -13.82 8.55
CA ALA A 65 0.60 -13.74 8.22
C ALA A 65 1.44 -13.27 9.44
N ALA A 66 0.96 -12.23 10.15
CA ALA A 66 1.67 -11.68 11.30
C ALA A 66 1.72 -12.62 12.50
N LYS A 67 0.62 -13.31 12.80
CA LYS A 67 0.50 -14.13 14.03
C LYS A 67 0.84 -15.60 13.84
N ILE A 68 0.65 -16.13 12.63
CA ILE A 68 0.83 -17.55 12.37
C ILE A 68 2.04 -17.78 11.47
N ILE A 69 2.03 -17.26 10.22
CA ILE A 69 3.09 -17.58 9.27
C ILE A 69 4.45 -17.10 9.79
N ILE A 70 4.57 -15.82 10.12
CA ILE A 70 5.85 -15.24 10.56
C ILE A 70 6.30 -15.89 11.86
N THR A 71 5.42 -16.11 12.82
CA THR A 71 5.77 -16.69 14.12
C THR A 71 6.21 -18.15 14.00
N VAL A 72 5.45 -18.97 13.25
CA VAL A 72 5.75 -20.41 13.11
C VAL A 72 7.03 -20.63 12.29
N PHE A 73 7.16 -19.98 11.12
CA PHE A 73 8.30 -20.23 10.24
C PHE A 73 9.59 -19.50 10.66
N SER A 74 9.50 -18.51 11.53
CA SER A 74 10.69 -17.83 12.06
C SER A 74 11.14 -18.37 13.43
N GLU A 75 10.49 -19.38 13.97
CA GLU A 75 10.75 -19.89 15.32
C GLU A 75 10.73 -18.78 16.39
N GLY A 76 9.89 -17.77 16.19
CA GLY A 76 9.83 -16.59 17.05
C GLY A 76 10.99 -15.57 16.88
N ARG A 77 11.97 -15.85 15.99
CA ARG A 77 13.13 -14.97 15.78
C ARG A 77 12.79 -13.70 15.00
N PHE A 78 11.75 -13.74 14.19
CA PHE A 78 11.31 -12.60 13.40
C PHE A 78 9.88 -12.23 13.76
N THR A 79 9.67 -10.96 13.97
CA THR A 79 8.34 -10.38 14.11
C THR A 79 8.14 -9.36 12.98
N ILE A 80 6.89 -8.97 12.76
CA ILE A 80 6.58 -7.89 11.81
C ILE A 80 7.29 -6.60 12.22
N ASP A 81 7.57 -6.45 13.52
CA ASP A 81 8.23 -5.30 14.13
C ASP A 81 9.74 -5.20 13.83
N ARG A 82 10.34 -6.26 13.22
CA ARG A 82 11.74 -6.20 12.75
C ARG A 82 12.02 -4.98 11.88
N HIS A 83 11.02 -4.55 11.14
CA HIS A 83 11.14 -3.40 10.26
C HIS A 83 10.91 -2.05 10.97
N ALA A 84 10.52 -2.05 12.24
CA ALA A 84 10.28 -0.83 13.01
C ALA A 84 11.52 0.07 13.09
N GLY A 85 12.73 -0.51 13.07
CA GLY A 85 13.99 0.23 13.02
C GLY A 85 14.14 1.18 11.82
N HIS A 86 13.36 0.96 10.75
CA HIS A 86 13.33 1.87 9.61
C HIS A 86 12.43 3.10 9.81
N PHE A 87 11.70 3.16 10.92
CA PHE A 87 10.78 4.24 11.28
C PHE A 87 11.22 4.95 12.57
N LYS A 88 12.54 5.23 12.68
CA LYS A 88 13.17 5.84 13.88
C LYS A 88 12.35 7.02 14.38
N GLY A 89 12.05 7.06 15.69
CA GLY A 89 11.27 8.14 16.31
C GLY A 89 9.76 8.07 16.16
N LEU A 90 9.23 7.08 15.41
CA LEU A 90 7.78 6.81 15.38
C LEU A 90 7.39 5.64 16.28
N GLY A 91 8.32 4.77 16.69
CA GLY A 91 8.03 3.67 17.60
C GLY A 91 8.88 2.43 17.33
N SER A 92 8.74 1.46 18.21
CA SER A 92 9.45 0.17 18.18
C SER A 92 8.57 -0.99 17.67
N SER A 93 7.26 -0.76 17.56
CA SER A 93 6.29 -1.72 17.04
C SER A 93 5.45 -1.14 15.92
N SER A 94 4.88 -2.00 15.08
CA SER A 94 4.02 -1.58 13.97
C SER A 94 2.82 -0.77 14.45
N THR A 95 2.25 -1.13 15.59
CA THR A 95 1.11 -0.41 16.19
C THR A 95 1.52 0.99 16.65
N GLU A 96 2.66 1.11 17.35
CA GLU A 96 3.18 2.42 17.77
C GLU A 96 3.48 3.32 16.57
N ILE A 97 4.09 2.77 15.52
CA ILE A 97 4.37 3.52 14.30
C ILE A 97 3.09 4.07 13.68
N MET A 98 2.04 3.26 13.60
CA MET A 98 0.74 3.70 13.05
C MET A 98 0.10 4.80 13.91
N VAL A 99 0.05 4.61 15.22
CA VAL A 99 -0.52 5.58 16.16
C VAL A 99 0.28 6.87 16.14
N ASN A 100 1.62 6.78 16.26
CA ASN A 100 2.48 7.94 16.31
C ASN A 100 2.59 8.68 14.96
N ALA A 101 2.44 7.98 13.84
CA ALA A 101 2.36 8.64 12.54
C ALA A 101 1.16 9.60 12.43
N LEU A 102 0.07 9.31 13.13
CA LEU A 102 -1.12 10.15 13.16
C LEU A 102 -1.09 11.18 14.30
N SER A 103 -0.60 10.79 15.49
CA SER A 103 -0.63 11.61 16.70
C SER A 103 0.58 12.53 16.89
N ARG A 104 1.66 12.31 16.15
CA ARG A 104 2.89 13.11 16.23
C ARG A 104 3.22 13.83 14.93
N PRO A 105 2.48 14.90 14.59
CA PRO A 105 2.73 15.68 13.38
C PRO A 105 4.11 16.36 13.40
N ASP A 106 4.68 16.63 14.58
CA ASP A 106 6.04 17.15 14.79
C ASP A 106 7.13 16.26 14.17
N VAL A 107 6.90 14.94 14.15
CA VAL A 107 7.84 13.96 13.55
C VAL A 107 7.45 13.63 12.11
N THR A 108 6.15 13.56 11.83
CA THR A 108 5.62 13.07 10.56
C THR A 108 5.72 14.12 9.45
N LEU A 109 5.33 15.37 9.73
CA LEU A 109 5.33 16.44 8.72
C LEU A 109 6.72 16.77 8.18
N PRO A 110 7.80 16.90 9.00
CA PRO A 110 9.13 17.13 8.45
C PRO A 110 9.64 16.02 7.53
N ARG A 111 9.15 14.79 7.68
CA ARG A 111 9.50 13.68 6.79
C ARG A 111 8.76 13.75 5.47
N ILE A 112 7.46 14.07 5.52
CA ILE A 112 6.61 14.23 4.34
C ILE A 112 7.09 15.41 3.49
N PHE A 113 7.56 16.49 4.11
CA PHE A 113 8.04 17.70 3.43
C PHE A 113 9.58 17.80 3.35
N SER A 114 10.26 16.66 3.33
CA SER A 114 11.72 16.62 3.17
C SER A 114 12.14 16.64 1.70
N ASP A 115 13.36 17.11 1.41
CA ASP A 115 13.96 17.05 0.06
C ASP A 115 13.96 15.63 -0.50
N ARG A 116 14.12 14.65 0.37
CA ARG A 116 14.04 13.24 0.03
C ARG A 116 12.66 12.84 -0.50
N THR A 117 11.62 13.38 0.07
CA THR A 117 10.24 13.15 -0.38
C THR A 117 9.99 13.85 -1.71
N ALA A 118 10.51 15.05 -1.90
CA ALA A 118 10.47 15.75 -3.18
C ALA A 118 11.18 14.95 -4.28
N ASP A 119 12.35 14.43 -4.01
CA ASP A 119 13.08 13.52 -4.92
C ASP A 119 12.29 12.26 -5.24
N PHE A 120 11.66 11.65 -4.24
CA PHE A 120 10.80 10.47 -4.41
C PHE A 120 9.63 10.77 -5.33
N PHE A 121 8.89 11.86 -5.06
CA PHE A 121 7.79 12.28 -5.92
C PHE A 121 8.25 12.63 -7.33
N GLY A 122 9.36 13.34 -7.49
CA GLY A 122 9.94 13.64 -8.78
C GLY A 122 10.23 12.39 -9.61
N ARG A 123 10.83 11.37 -9.01
CA ARG A 123 11.17 10.12 -9.72
C ARG A 123 9.96 9.24 -10.02
N VAL A 124 9.02 9.14 -9.08
CA VAL A 124 7.85 8.25 -9.19
C VAL A 124 6.76 8.86 -10.06
N PHE A 125 6.50 10.16 -9.91
CA PHE A 125 5.40 10.82 -10.59
C PHE A 125 5.81 11.55 -11.86
N SER A 126 7.10 11.85 -12.09
CA SER A 126 7.56 12.49 -13.32
C SER A 126 7.09 11.75 -14.60
N PRO A 127 7.15 10.41 -14.70
CA PRO A 127 6.66 9.71 -15.88
C PRO A 127 5.16 9.81 -16.12
N VAL A 128 4.39 10.10 -15.08
CA VAL A 128 2.92 10.16 -15.11
C VAL A 128 2.37 11.57 -14.83
N ALA A 129 3.26 12.57 -14.72
CA ALA A 129 2.89 13.94 -14.37
C ALA A 129 1.87 14.54 -15.33
N TYR A 130 1.96 14.20 -16.62
CA TYR A 130 1.01 14.65 -17.64
C TYR A 130 -0.41 14.10 -17.42
N ALA A 131 -0.53 12.89 -16.85
CA ALA A 131 -1.82 12.29 -16.55
C ALA A 131 -2.46 12.87 -15.27
N ILE A 132 -1.65 13.43 -14.36
CA ILE A 132 -2.14 14.05 -13.12
C ILE A 132 -2.75 15.42 -13.37
N ALA A 133 -2.45 16.07 -14.50
CA ALA A 133 -2.97 17.38 -14.85
C ALA A 133 -4.51 17.43 -15.04
N GLY A 134 -5.14 16.28 -15.29
CA GLY A 134 -6.61 16.15 -15.39
C GLY A 134 -7.21 15.48 -14.18
N ILE A 135 -7.40 16.17 -13.05
CA ILE A 135 -7.96 15.57 -11.82
C ILE A 135 -9.37 15.03 -12.09
N ASN A 136 -9.49 13.72 -12.19
CA ASN A 136 -10.75 12.99 -12.29
C ASN A 136 -11.09 12.35 -10.93
N LYS A 137 -12.38 12.12 -10.65
CA LYS A 137 -12.85 11.41 -9.43
C LYS A 137 -12.22 10.02 -9.24
N ASN A 138 -11.76 9.38 -10.30
CA ASN A 138 -11.09 8.08 -10.25
C ASN A 138 -9.69 8.16 -9.60
N TYR A 139 -9.03 9.32 -9.59
CA TYR A 139 -7.71 9.49 -8.93
C TYR A 139 -7.77 9.18 -7.44
N TRP A 140 -8.83 9.59 -6.77
CA TRP A 140 -9.01 9.29 -5.35
C TRP A 140 -9.07 7.80 -5.08
N PHE A 141 -9.68 7.02 -5.98
CA PHE A 141 -9.69 5.57 -5.89
C PHE A 141 -8.28 4.98 -5.91
N TYR A 142 -7.45 5.38 -6.87
CA TYR A 142 -6.08 4.89 -6.98
C TYR A 142 -5.19 5.41 -5.86
N LEU A 143 -5.36 6.66 -5.47
CA LEU A 143 -4.62 7.28 -4.37
C LEU A 143 -4.89 6.56 -3.05
N VAL A 144 -6.14 6.34 -2.68
CA VAL A 144 -6.52 5.61 -1.47
C VAL A 144 -6.01 4.16 -1.52
N SER A 145 -6.12 3.51 -2.68
CA SER A 145 -5.63 2.14 -2.86
C SER A 145 -4.11 2.02 -2.63
N SER A 146 -3.34 3.02 -3.03
CA SER A 146 -1.87 3.04 -2.90
C SER A 146 -1.36 3.61 -1.57
N LEU A 147 -2.24 4.16 -0.74
CA LEU A 147 -1.89 4.93 0.47
C LEU A 147 -0.96 4.19 1.44
N PRO A 148 -1.14 2.88 1.78
CA PRO A 148 -0.22 2.20 2.67
C PRO A 148 1.20 2.10 2.10
N THR A 149 1.33 1.83 0.81
CA THR A 149 2.63 1.78 0.14
C THR A 149 3.31 3.15 0.14
N LEU A 150 2.56 4.20 -0.17
CA LEU A 150 3.03 5.59 -0.09
C LEU A 150 3.47 5.93 1.34
N ALA A 151 2.66 5.63 2.34
CA ALA A 151 2.98 5.90 3.75
C ALA A 151 4.27 5.20 4.18
N ILE A 152 4.46 3.94 3.82
CA ILE A 152 5.69 3.20 4.11
C ILE A 152 6.91 3.90 3.46
N CYS A 153 6.81 4.31 2.21
CA CYS A 153 7.90 4.98 1.51
C CYS A 153 8.22 6.35 2.12
N LEU A 154 7.20 7.14 2.47
CA LEU A 154 7.38 8.50 2.98
C LEU A 154 7.87 8.53 4.44
N LEU A 155 7.36 7.65 5.29
CA LEU A 155 7.66 7.65 6.73
C LEU A 155 8.95 6.91 7.08
N SER A 156 9.43 6.01 6.21
CA SER A 156 10.68 5.28 6.46
C SER A 156 11.89 6.21 6.45
N THR A 157 12.78 6.07 7.42
CA THR A 157 14.06 6.81 7.48
C THR A 157 15.19 6.11 6.72
N SER A 158 14.98 4.88 6.28
CA SER A 158 15.99 4.13 5.55
C SER A 158 16.14 4.63 4.11
N LYS A 159 17.37 4.92 3.71
CA LYS A 159 17.68 5.28 2.31
C LYS A 159 17.28 4.16 1.34
N HIS A 160 17.31 2.91 1.77
CA HIS A 160 16.94 1.75 0.97
C HIS A 160 15.46 1.73 0.53
N TYR A 161 14.55 2.34 1.29
CA TYR A 161 13.13 2.41 0.91
C TYR A 161 12.84 3.42 -0.20
N VAL A 162 13.74 4.37 -0.42
CA VAL A 162 13.56 5.42 -1.44
C VAL A 162 14.52 5.27 -2.61
N SER A 163 15.80 4.83 -2.37
CA SER A 163 16.81 4.75 -3.43
C SER A 163 17.00 3.35 -4.03
N ASP A 164 17.06 2.32 -3.18
CA ASP A 164 17.45 0.98 -3.62
C ASP A 164 16.33 -0.06 -3.55
N SER A 165 15.28 0.20 -2.79
CA SER A 165 14.19 -0.77 -2.68
C SER A 165 13.08 -0.50 -3.70
N ARG A 166 13.41 -0.58 -4.94
CA ARG A 166 12.45 -0.69 -6.05
C ARG A 166 11.34 -1.70 -5.72
N MET A 167 11.63 -2.69 -4.88
CA MET A 167 10.66 -3.69 -4.43
C MET A 167 9.51 -3.13 -3.59
N TYR A 168 9.71 -2.06 -2.83
CA TYR A 168 8.63 -1.46 -2.03
C TYR A 168 7.77 -0.48 -2.84
N MET A 169 8.30 0.03 -3.96
CA MET A 169 7.56 0.87 -4.90
C MET A 169 6.75 0.06 -5.92
N LEU A 170 7.11 -1.21 -6.16
CA LEU A 170 6.43 -2.07 -7.14
C LEU A 170 4.90 -2.11 -6.99
N PRO A 171 4.33 -2.15 -5.78
CA PRO A 171 2.86 -2.11 -5.64
C PRO A 171 2.23 -0.78 -6.06
N LEU A 172 3.02 0.31 -6.10
CA LEU A 172 2.54 1.62 -6.52
C LEU A 172 2.38 1.74 -8.03
N VAL A 173 3.30 1.11 -8.77
CA VAL A 173 3.37 1.21 -10.24
C VAL A 173 2.05 0.83 -10.93
N PRO A 174 1.37 -0.29 -10.61
CA PRO A 174 0.10 -0.62 -11.23
C PRO A 174 -0.98 0.44 -11.04
N PHE A 175 -1.07 1.05 -9.85
CA PHE A 175 -2.06 2.10 -9.59
C PHE A 175 -1.76 3.37 -10.39
N LEU A 176 -0.48 3.75 -10.50
CA LEU A 176 -0.07 4.89 -11.31
C LEU A 176 -0.33 4.66 -12.81
N MET A 177 -0.05 3.45 -13.31
CA MET A 177 -0.34 3.11 -14.70
C MET A 177 -1.83 3.09 -15.00
N LEU A 178 -2.64 2.57 -14.07
CA LEU A 178 -4.10 2.59 -14.21
C LEU A 178 -4.67 4.01 -14.14
N MET A 179 -4.06 4.91 -13.37
CA MET A 179 -4.39 6.34 -13.41
C MET A 179 -4.22 6.93 -14.82
N VAL A 180 -3.13 6.56 -15.51
CA VAL A 180 -2.86 7.04 -16.88
C VAL A 180 -3.88 6.46 -17.84
N VAL A 181 -4.16 5.15 -17.77
CA VAL A 181 -5.10 4.48 -18.66
C VAL A 181 -6.54 5.01 -18.50
N ASP A 182 -6.97 5.30 -17.28
CA ASP A 182 -8.31 5.87 -17.02
C ASP A 182 -8.45 7.34 -17.47
N TYR A 183 -7.33 8.00 -17.79
CA TYR A 183 -7.33 9.38 -18.31
C TYR A 183 -7.63 9.43 -19.81
N TYR A 184 -7.18 8.44 -20.59
CA TYR A 184 -7.41 8.32 -22.03
C TYR A 184 -8.64 7.47 -22.35
#